data_31205f5bf766bf2935592f14cbe729a8
#
_entry.id   31205f5bf766bf2935592f14cbe729a8
#
_cell.length_a   1.000
_cell.length_b   1.000
_cell.length_c   1.000
_cell.angle_alpha   90.00
_cell.angle_beta   90.00
_cell.angle_gamma   90.00
#
_symmetry.space_group_name_H-M   'P 1'
#
loop_
_entity.id
_entity.type
_entity.pdbx_description
1 polymer ?
#
loop_
_entity_poly.entity_id
_entity_poly.type
_entity_poly.pdbx_seq_one_letter_code
_entity_poly.pdbx_strand_id
1 'polypeptide(L)'
;IGAIAAVIGIVVLLIAAIQYEKALSRYGFTQGDIGKAVAAFSESRSALRAVVGYDDKAVIDKQIELHDQKKEAFETYIDELNRSIKFTEGRDAYNKVLQELDGYWELDAQVLELATSDDEDGYLKAQDLDIGELTAQYERIYAEFVDLMNLCVEKGDQAEVDLRHMERFMLIAILVIVVTSFWSSVVLGKKMAGNIEEPMIALADRLQTFAQGDLNSAFPDRNTEDEISYMIQVANG
;
A
#
# COMPACT_ATOMS: atom_id res chain seq x y z
N ILE A 1 -28.69 0.06 -15.22
CA ILE A 1 -28.45 0.46 -13.82
C ILE A 1 -27.43 -0.49 -13.19
N GLY A 2 -27.65 -1.81 -13.24
CA GLY A 2 -26.71 -2.80 -12.66
C GLY A 2 -25.28 -2.73 -13.23
N ALA A 3 -25.12 -2.52 -14.54
CA ALA A 3 -23.81 -2.35 -15.16
C ALA A 3 -23.06 -1.11 -14.67
N ILE A 4 -23.77 0.01 -14.45
CA ILE A 4 -23.18 1.23 -13.91
C ILE A 4 -22.70 1.01 -12.47
N ALA A 5 -23.50 0.36 -11.63
CA ALA A 5 -23.15 0.02 -10.26
C ALA A 5 -21.90 -0.89 -10.20
N ALA A 6 -21.82 -1.88 -11.11
CA ALA A 6 -20.64 -2.76 -11.21
C ALA A 6 -19.37 -1.99 -11.62
N VAL A 7 -19.46 -1.09 -12.60
CA VAL A 7 -18.33 -0.25 -13.02
C VAL A 7 -17.84 0.64 -11.88
N ILE A 8 -18.74 1.28 -11.14
CA ILE A 8 -18.38 2.11 -9.99
C ILE A 8 -17.69 1.26 -8.91
N GLY A 9 -18.21 0.06 -8.63
CA GLY A 9 -17.61 -0.87 -7.68
C GLY A 9 -16.16 -1.25 -8.04
N ILE A 10 -15.91 -1.56 -9.32
CA ILE A 10 -14.57 -1.87 -9.83
C ILE A 10 -13.64 -0.66 -9.69
N VAL A 11 -14.09 0.54 -10.04
CA VAL A 11 -13.28 1.77 -9.89
C VAL A 11 -12.91 2.02 -8.44
N VAL A 12 -13.85 1.84 -7.50
CA VAL A 12 -13.60 1.98 -6.06
C VAL A 12 -12.53 0.99 -5.57
N LEU A 13 -12.62 -0.28 -5.99
CA LEU A 13 -11.62 -1.30 -5.64
C LEU A 13 -10.24 -0.99 -6.22
N LEU A 14 -10.17 -0.51 -7.44
CA LEU A 14 -8.90 -0.09 -8.06
C LEU A 14 -8.25 1.07 -7.32
N ILE A 15 -9.03 2.08 -6.92
CA ILE A 15 -8.53 3.20 -6.12
C ILE A 15 -7.99 2.70 -4.78
N ALA A 16 -8.71 1.82 -4.09
CA ALA A 16 -8.27 1.22 -2.84
C ALA A 16 -6.93 0.48 -3.02
N ALA A 17 -6.83 -0.39 -4.01
CA ALA A 17 -5.61 -1.16 -4.29
C ALA A 17 -4.40 -0.26 -4.55
N ILE A 18 -4.56 0.80 -5.35
CA ILE A 18 -3.50 1.78 -5.65
C ILE A 18 -3.04 2.51 -4.37
N GLN A 19 -3.97 2.89 -3.49
CA GLN A 19 -3.63 3.59 -2.26
C GLN A 19 -2.91 2.67 -1.25
N TYR A 20 -3.33 1.41 -1.13
CA TYR A 20 -2.64 0.41 -0.31
C TYR A 20 -1.22 0.14 -0.81
N GLU A 21 -1.04 -0.09 -2.11
CA GLU A 21 0.27 -0.26 -2.73
C GLU A 21 1.18 0.95 -2.48
N LYS A 22 0.62 2.16 -2.59
CA LYS A 22 1.35 3.41 -2.36
C LYS A 22 1.80 3.56 -0.90
N ALA A 23 0.94 3.24 0.06
CA ALA A 23 1.28 3.28 1.48
C ALA A 23 2.36 2.24 1.82
N LEU A 24 2.20 1.00 1.36
CA LEU A 24 3.15 -0.09 1.58
C LEU A 24 4.52 0.21 0.95
N SER A 25 4.55 0.68 -0.32
CA SER A 25 5.81 0.99 -1.00
C SER A 25 6.52 2.20 -0.42
N ARG A 26 5.78 3.14 0.17
CA ARG A 26 6.33 4.40 0.68
C ARG A 26 6.87 4.29 2.10
N TYR A 27 6.25 3.46 2.92
CA TYR A 27 6.58 3.36 4.34
C TYR A 27 7.01 1.95 4.76
N GLY A 28 6.29 0.91 4.33
CA GLY A 28 6.56 -0.47 4.73
C GLY A 28 7.89 -1.00 4.18
N PHE A 29 8.15 -0.85 2.88
CA PHE A 29 9.42 -1.30 2.29
C PHE A 29 10.60 -0.48 2.78
N THR A 30 10.42 0.85 2.98
CA THR A 30 11.45 1.71 3.54
C THR A 30 11.89 1.25 4.94
N GLN A 31 10.95 0.82 5.81
CA GLN A 31 11.29 0.24 7.12
C GLN A 31 12.15 -1.03 6.99
N GLY A 32 11.82 -1.90 6.02
CA GLY A 32 12.60 -3.09 5.73
C GLY A 32 14.04 -2.76 5.30
N ASP A 33 14.22 -1.76 4.45
CA ASP A 33 15.53 -1.34 3.96
C ASP A 33 16.35 -0.66 5.05
N ILE A 34 15.74 0.15 5.94
CA ILE A 34 16.39 0.68 7.14
C ILE A 34 16.88 -0.47 8.02
N GLY A 35 16.03 -1.49 8.26
CA GLY A 35 16.39 -2.66 9.07
C GLY A 35 17.59 -3.42 8.54
N LYS A 36 17.68 -3.63 7.21
CA LYS A 36 18.84 -4.27 6.57
C LYS A 36 20.10 -3.43 6.72
N ALA A 37 20.03 -2.12 6.48
CA ALA A 37 21.16 -1.21 6.61
C ALA A 37 21.70 -1.19 8.05
N VAL A 38 20.82 -1.04 9.05
CA VAL A 38 21.17 -1.06 10.46
C VAL A 38 21.80 -2.39 10.88
N ALA A 39 21.25 -3.52 10.42
CA ALA A 39 21.81 -4.84 10.71
C ALA A 39 23.23 -4.98 10.15
N ALA A 40 23.46 -4.65 8.88
CA ALA A 40 24.77 -4.71 8.25
C ALA A 40 25.78 -3.76 8.92
N PHE A 41 25.36 -2.54 9.27
CA PHE A 41 26.17 -1.56 10.01
C PHE A 41 26.59 -2.09 11.38
N SER A 42 25.64 -2.65 12.14
CA SER A 42 25.92 -3.23 13.47
C SER A 42 26.81 -4.46 13.39
N GLU A 43 26.65 -5.30 12.35
CA GLU A 43 27.49 -6.49 12.14
C GLU A 43 28.91 -6.11 11.73
N SER A 44 29.11 -5.09 10.85
CA SER A 44 30.43 -4.53 10.53
C SER A 44 31.11 -3.99 11.78
N ARG A 45 30.40 -3.20 12.60
CA ARG A 45 30.89 -2.68 13.88
C ARG A 45 31.28 -3.79 14.85
N SER A 46 30.48 -4.85 14.94
CA SER A 46 30.76 -6.01 15.80
C SER A 46 32.02 -6.77 15.36
N ALA A 47 32.21 -6.92 14.05
CA ALA A 47 33.40 -7.55 13.49
C ALA A 47 34.67 -6.72 13.77
N LEU A 48 34.60 -5.39 13.59
CA LEU A 48 35.72 -4.51 13.93
C LEU A 48 36.13 -4.58 15.43
N ARG A 49 35.11 -4.58 16.33
CA ARG A 49 35.36 -4.79 17.77
C ARG A 49 36.03 -6.12 18.07
N ALA A 50 35.70 -7.17 17.33
CA ALA A 50 36.37 -8.45 17.46
C ALA A 50 37.81 -8.39 16.97
N VAL A 51 38.11 -7.67 15.89
CA VAL A 51 39.51 -7.40 15.46
C VAL A 51 40.33 -6.76 16.56
N VAL A 52 39.75 -5.76 17.24
CA VAL A 52 40.41 -5.06 18.36
C VAL A 52 40.48 -5.89 19.65
N GLY A 53 39.58 -6.89 19.81
CA GLY A 53 39.44 -7.65 21.06
C GLY A 53 40.13 -9.01 21.10
N TYR A 54 40.61 -9.56 19.96
CA TYR A 54 41.24 -10.88 19.88
C TYR A 54 42.73 -10.79 19.56
N ASP A 55 43.50 -11.73 20.11
CA ASP A 55 44.94 -11.86 19.86
C ASP A 55 45.29 -12.97 18.84
N ASP A 56 44.33 -13.83 18.50
CA ASP A 56 44.51 -14.92 17.53
C ASP A 56 44.41 -14.37 16.10
N LYS A 57 45.51 -14.44 15.38
CA LYS A 57 45.59 -13.94 14.00
C LYS A 57 44.56 -14.57 13.06
N ALA A 58 44.27 -15.87 13.18
CA ALA A 58 43.31 -16.53 12.32
C ALA A 58 41.87 -16.04 12.60
N VAL A 59 41.59 -15.67 13.86
CA VAL A 59 40.30 -15.05 14.23
C VAL A 59 40.25 -13.62 13.70
N ILE A 60 41.32 -12.86 13.86
CA ILE A 60 41.41 -11.47 13.36
C ILE A 60 41.19 -11.42 11.85
N ASP A 61 41.95 -12.25 11.07
CA ASP A 61 41.80 -12.28 9.61
C ASP A 61 40.36 -12.57 9.17
N LYS A 62 39.67 -13.52 9.85
CA LYS A 62 38.26 -13.83 9.59
C LYS A 62 37.32 -12.68 9.95
N GLN A 63 37.63 -11.95 11.02
CA GLN A 63 36.77 -10.80 11.41
C GLN A 63 36.97 -9.60 10.47
N ILE A 64 38.16 -9.41 9.90
CA ILE A 64 38.40 -8.42 8.86
C ILE A 64 37.56 -8.75 7.60
N GLU A 65 37.62 -10.01 7.16
CA GLU A 65 36.80 -10.44 6.02
C GLU A 65 35.30 -10.22 6.26
N LEU A 66 34.83 -10.54 7.47
CA LEU A 66 33.41 -10.30 7.85
C LEU A 66 33.08 -8.82 7.90
N HIS A 67 33.97 -7.98 8.47
CA HIS A 67 33.84 -6.53 8.50
C HIS A 67 33.65 -5.97 7.09
N ASP A 68 34.55 -6.32 6.17
CA ASP A 68 34.52 -5.81 4.79
C ASP A 68 33.25 -6.27 4.05
N GLN A 69 32.87 -7.55 4.22
CA GLN A 69 31.64 -8.07 3.66
C GLN A 69 30.41 -7.32 4.17
N LYS A 70 30.36 -6.99 5.47
CA LYS A 70 29.21 -6.29 6.05
C LYS A 70 29.18 -4.81 5.71
N LYS A 71 30.35 -4.19 5.53
CA LYS A 71 30.47 -2.83 5.00
C LYS A 71 29.95 -2.74 3.57
N GLU A 72 30.36 -3.66 2.69
CA GLU A 72 29.85 -3.72 1.30
C GLU A 72 28.33 -3.94 1.26
N ALA A 73 27.82 -4.84 2.11
CA ALA A 73 26.39 -5.06 2.26
C ALA A 73 25.66 -3.79 2.74
N PHE A 74 26.25 -3.07 3.71
CA PHE A 74 25.70 -1.81 4.18
C PHE A 74 25.63 -0.76 3.07
N GLU A 75 26.68 -0.58 2.29
CA GLU A 75 26.70 0.36 1.15
C GLU A 75 25.59 0.03 0.14
N THR A 76 25.38 -1.27 -0.14
CA THR A 76 24.29 -1.73 -0.99
C THR A 76 22.93 -1.37 -0.40
N TYR A 77 22.72 -1.59 0.90
CA TYR A 77 21.45 -1.31 1.56
C TYR A 77 21.18 0.19 1.74
N ILE A 78 22.21 1.00 1.89
CA ILE A 78 22.07 2.47 1.89
C ILE A 78 21.60 2.96 0.52
N ASP A 79 22.09 2.39 -0.57
CA ASP A 79 21.64 2.71 -1.92
C ASP A 79 20.18 2.25 -2.17
N GLU A 80 19.78 1.08 -1.65
CA GLU A 80 18.40 0.62 -1.70
C GLU A 80 17.48 1.57 -0.91
N LEU A 81 17.89 1.94 0.30
CA LEU A 81 17.19 2.88 1.16
C LEU A 81 17.03 4.26 0.49
N ASN A 82 18.08 4.76 -0.16
CA ASN A 82 18.02 6.00 -0.93
C ASN A 82 16.90 5.99 -1.99
N ARG A 83 16.67 4.84 -2.62
CA ARG A 83 15.63 4.66 -3.65
C ARG A 83 14.22 4.48 -3.07
N SER A 84 14.11 3.91 -1.87
CA SER A 84 12.83 3.64 -1.21
C SER A 84 12.25 4.86 -0.50
N ILE A 85 13.05 5.81 -0.06
CA ILE A 85 12.58 7.05 0.60
C ILE A 85 11.95 7.99 -0.42
N LYS A 86 10.61 8.15 -0.36
CA LYS A 86 9.81 8.95 -1.31
C LYS A 86 9.06 10.11 -0.66
N PHE A 87 9.43 10.52 0.54
CA PHE A 87 8.80 11.63 1.28
C PHE A 87 9.87 12.57 1.86
N THR A 88 9.54 13.84 1.98
CA THR A 88 10.50 14.91 2.27
C THR A 88 11.17 14.74 3.62
N GLU A 89 10.40 14.55 4.68
CA GLU A 89 10.93 14.41 6.04
C GLU A 89 11.85 13.20 6.18
N GLY A 90 11.52 12.09 5.49
CA GLY A 90 12.41 10.92 5.44
C GLY A 90 13.70 11.18 4.68
N ARG A 91 13.65 11.98 3.62
CA ARG A 91 14.84 12.41 2.88
C ARG A 91 15.75 13.27 3.74
N ASP A 92 15.20 14.18 4.53
CA ASP A 92 15.95 15.04 5.43
C ASP A 92 16.63 14.22 6.55
N ALA A 93 15.92 13.25 7.13
CA ALA A 93 16.48 12.34 8.12
C ALA A 93 17.58 11.44 7.52
N TYR A 94 17.36 10.89 6.33
CA TYR A 94 18.38 10.11 5.62
C TYR A 94 19.66 10.91 5.35
N ASN A 95 19.53 12.17 4.94
CA ASN A 95 20.69 13.02 4.69
C ASN A 95 21.51 13.29 5.96
N LYS A 96 20.90 13.32 7.14
CA LYS A 96 21.64 13.41 8.41
C LYS A 96 22.47 12.15 8.67
N VAL A 97 21.90 10.95 8.41
CA VAL A 97 22.66 9.69 8.47
C VAL A 97 23.90 9.77 7.57
N LEU A 98 23.74 10.20 6.32
CA LEU A 98 24.87 10.29 5.38
C LEU A 98 25.95 11.26 5.84
N GLN A 99 25.58 12.40 6.44
CA GLN A 99 26.54 13.38 6.95
C GLN A 99 27.46 12.84 8.05
N GLU A 100 26.97 11.92 8.88
CA GLU A 100 27.74 11.30 9.96
C GLU A 100 28.57 10.11 9.46
N LEU A 101 28.15 9.45 8.37
CA LEU A 101 28.79 8.22 7.88
C LEU A 101 30.20 8.42 7.33
N ASP A 102 30.45 9.52 6.63
CA ASP A 102 31.79 9.77 6.04
C ASP A 102 32.86 9.80 7.13
N GLY A 103 32.63 10.58 8.20
CA GLY A 103 33.53 10.64 9.35
C GLY A 103 33.66 9.31 10.12
N TYR A 104 32.58 8.53 10.18
CA TYR A 104 32.60 7.22 10.80
C TYR A 104 33.55 6.25 10.06
N TRP A 105 33.43 6.15 8.74
CA TRP A 105 34.27 5.24 7.96
C TRP A 105 35.73 5.64 7.93
N GLU A 106 36.06 6.93 8.12
CA GLU A 106 37.42 7.38 8.30
C GLU A 106 38.03 6.88 9.64
N LEU A 107 37.25 7.00 10.73
CA LEU A 107 37.67 6.48 12.04
C LEU A 107 37.74 4.95 12.07
N ASP A 108 36.78 4.29 11.46
CA ASP A 108 36.70 2.84 11.31
C ASP A 108 37.97 2.29 10.62
N ALA A 109 38.38 2.90 9.51
CA ALA A 109 39.61 2.55 8.81
C ALA A 109 40.87 2.79 9.65
N GLN A 110 40.92 3.88 10.43
CA GLN A 110 42.02 4.16 11.33
C GLN A 110 42.14 3.10 12.46
N VAL A 111 41.01 2.73 13.05
CA VAL A 111 40.97 1.66 14.07
C VAL A 111 41.47 0.35 13.49
N LEU A 112 41.00 -0.02 12.28
CA LEU A 112 41.42 -1.24 11.61
C LEU A 112 42.93 -1.25 11.31
N GLU A 113 43.46 -0.15 10.79
CA GLU A 113 44.89 0.00 10.51
C GLU A 113 45.73 -0.14 11.78
N LEU A 114 45.36 0.57 12.86
CA LEU A 114 46.06 0.52 14.14
C LEU A 114 45.97 -0.87 14.79
N ALA A 115 44.81 -1.52 14.75
CA ALA A 115 44.58 -2.84 15.32
C ALA A 115 45.37 -3.97 14.61
N THR A 116 45.68 -3.76 13.32
CA THR A 116 46.44 -4.72 12.51
C THR A 116 47.94 -4.37 12.40
N SER A 117 48.40 -3.29 13.02
CA SER A 117 49.78 -2.91 13.03
C SER A 117 50.62 -3.83 13.95
N ASP A 118 51.89 -4.02 13.64
CA ASP A 118 52.81 -4.78 14.48
C ASP A 118 53.31 -3.99 15.71
N ASP A 119 52.74 -2.82 15.98
CA ASP A 119 53.10 -1.90 17.05
C ASP A 119 52.15 -2.03 18.25
N GLU A 120 52.70 -2.37 19.42
CA GLU A 120 51.94 -2.49 20.68
C GLU A 120 51.23 -1.17 21.07
N ASP A 121 51.92 -0.02 20.83
CA ASP A 121 51.29 1.29 21.01
C ASP A 121 50.14 1.55 20.01
N GLY A 122 50.24 1.00 18.80
CA GLY A 122 49.16 1.04 17.80
C GLY A 122 47.92 0.34 18.27
N TYR A 123 48.06 -0.87 18.81
CA TYR A 123 46.93 -1.66 19.35
C TYR A 123 46.23 -0.94 20.51
N LEU A 124 46.96 -0.37 21.47
CA LEU A 124 46.33 0.40 22.55
C LEU A 124 45.59 1.65 22.05
N LYS A 125 46.12 2.33 21.05
CA LYS A 125 45.43 3.45 20.40
C LYS A 125 44.19 3.01 19.66
N ALA A 126 44.21 1.84 19.00
CA ALA A 126 43.03 1.27 18.38
C ALA A 126 41.89 1.02 19.39
N GLN A 127 42.25 0.47 20.57
CA GLN A 127 41.28 0.26 21.66
C GLN A 127 40.68 1.57 22.17
N ASP A 128 41.52 2.56 22.43
CA ASP A 128 41.06 3.89 22.92
C ASP A 128 40.15 4.57 21.90
N LEU A 129 40.51 4.52 20.61
CA LEU A 129 39.72 5.10 19.54
C LEU A 129 38.38 4.37 19.34
N ASP A 130 38.42 3.02 19.39
CA ASP A 130 37.23 2.17 19.27
C ASP A 130 36.22 2.42 20.38
N ILE A 131 36.65 2.42 21.64
CA ILE A 131 35.80 2.61 22.81
C ILE A 131 35.33 4.05 22.92
N GLY A 132 36.17 5.00 22.54
CA GLY A 132 35.90 6.42 22.66
C GLY A 132 35.14 6.99 21.48
N GLU A 133 35.86 7.54 20.53
CA GLU A 133 35.32 8.39 19.46
C GLU A 133 34.46 7.61 18.47
N LEU A 134 34.90 6.42 18.05
CA LEU A 134 34.18 5.59 17.10
C LEU A 134 32.86 5.06 17.68
N THR A 135 32.84 4.65 18.96
CA THR A 135 31.62 4.27 19.66
C THR A 135 30.64 5.43 19.74
N ALA A 136 31.11 6.63 20.11
CA ALA A 136 30.22 7.80 20.19
C ALA A 136 29.63 8.18 18.83
N GLN A 137 30.40 8.04 17.76
CA GLN A 137 29.87 8.30 16.41
C GLN A 137 28.92 7.21 15.92
N TYR A 138 29.23 5.93 16.20
CA TYR A 138 28.31 4.82 15.96
C TYR A 138 26.94 5.03 16.63
N GLU A 139 26.94 5.43 17.91
CA GLU A 139 25.69 5.68 18.66
C GLU A 139 24.88 6.83 18.07
N ARG A 140 25.53 7.90 17.59
CA ARG A 140 24.82 9.00 16.90
C ARG A 140 24.17 8.52 15.60
N ILE A 141 24.90 7.80 14.75
CA ILE A 141 24.40 7.27 13.49
C ILE A 141 23.25 6.29 13.75
N TYR A 142 23.40 5.42 14.75
CA TYR A 142 22.35 4.48 15.14
C TYR A 142 21.09 5.20 15.61
N ALA A 143 21.24 6.29 16.38
CA ALA A 143 20.11 7.12 16.79
C ALA A 143 19.39 7.76 15.60
N GLU A 144 20.12 8.29 14.61
CA GLU A 144 19.51 8.85 13.39
C GLU A 144 18.77 7.78 12.58
N PHE A 145 19.27 6.54 12.52
CA PHE A 145 18.53 5.43 11.92
C PHE A 145 17.25 5.09 12.67
N VAL A 146 17.29 5.10 14.00
CA VAL A 146 16.11 4.89 14.85
C VAL A 146 15.08 5.99 14.63
N ASP A 147 15.52 7.25 14.53
CA ASP A 147 14.64 8.38 14.25
C ASP A 147 13.99 8.28 12.86
N LEU A 148 14.78 7.89 11.85
CA LEU A 148 14.25 7.62 10.51
C LEU A 148 13.23 6.46 10.51
N MET A 149 13.51 5.39 11.25
CA MET A 149 12.59 4.27 11.41
C MET A 149 11.28 4.72 12.08
N ASN A 150 11.37 5.45 13.20
CA ASN A 150 10.22 5.97 13.93
C ASN A 150 9.37 6.89 13.06
N LEU A 151 10.01 7.74 12.25
CA LEU A 151 9.33 8.60 11.30
C LEU A 151 8.56 7.78 10.24
N CYS A 152 9.15 6.70 9.72
CA CYS A 152 8.47 5.81 8.79
C CYS A 152 7.29 5.09 9.44
N VAL A 153 7.41 4.66 10.70
CA VAL A 153 6.31 4.06 11.47
C VAL A 153 5.18 5.07 11.65
N GLU A 154 5.48 6.26 12.16
CA GLU A 154 4.47 7.31 12.37
C GLU A 154 3.71 7.67 11.10
N LYS A 155 4.43 7.85 9.97
CA LYS A 155 3.80 8.13 8.68
C LYS A 155 3.01 6.93 8.14
N GLY A 156 3.45 5.71 8.43
CA GLY A 156 2.72 4.48 8.14
C GLY A 156 1.40 4.41 8.90
N ASP A 157 1.42 4.69 10.19
CA ASP A 157 0.23 4.73 11.05
C ASP A 157 -0.77 5.83 10.61
N GLN A 158 -0.26 7.01 10.25
CA GLN A 158 -1.10 8.08 9.68
C GLN A 158 -1.77 7.61 8.38
N ALA A 159 -1.01 6.99 7.48
CA ALA A 159 -1.54 6.45 6.22
C ALA A 159 -2.58 5.35 6.46
N GLU A 160 -2.41 4.50 7.47
CA GLU A 160 -3.39 3.48 7.86
C GLU A 160 -4.71 4.11 8.32
N VAL A 161 -4.67 5.17 9.13
CA VAL A 161 -5.87 5.90 9.58
C VAL A 161 -6.62 6.49 8.39
N ASP A 162 -5.90 7.13 7.45
CA ASP A 162 -6.48 7.71 6.24
C ASP A 162 -7.12 6.64 5.35
N LEU A 163 -6.45 5.49 5.17
CA LEU A 163 -6.98 4.35 4.42
C LEU A 163 -8.25 3.79 5.06
N ARG A 164 -8.31 3.71 6.38
CA ARG A 164 -9.48 3.24 7.15
C ARG A 164 -10.68 4.19 7.00
N HIS A 165 -10.44 5.51 6.98
CA HIS A 165 -11.48 6.49 6.69
C HIS A 165 -12.01 6.35 5.26
N MET A 166 -11.12 6.19 4.29
CA MET A 166 -11.48 5.97 2.89
C MET A 166 -12.27 4.68 2.71
N GLU A 167 -11.86 3.58 3.35
CA GLU A 167 -12.57 2.29 3.33
C GLU A 167 -14.01 2.43 3.83
N ARG A 168 -14.21 3.08 4.98
CA ARG A 168 -15.56 3.34 5.52
C ARG A 168 -16.42 4.16 4.57
N PHE A 169 -15.85 5.20 3.98
CA PHE A 169 -16.55 6.02 2.99
C PHE A 169 -16.95 5.20 1.75
N MET A 170 -16.05 4.34 1.26
CA MET A 170 -16.33 3.46 0.13
C MET A 170 -17.43 2.44 0.45
N LEU A 171 -17.43 1.84 1.64
CA LEU A 171 -18.47 0.93 2.08
C LEU A 171 -19.85 1.61 2.11
N ILE A 172 -19.92 2.84 2.64
CA ILE A 172 -21.17 3.63 2.64
C ILE A 172 -21.62 3.94 1.22
N ALA A 173 -20.71 4.34 0.34
CA ALA A 173 -21.02 4.63 -1.05
C ALA A 173 -21.58 3.38 -1.79
N ILE A 174 -20.95 2.24 -1.60
CA ILE A 174 -21.45 0.95 -2.17
C ILE A 174 -22.85 0.62 -1.63
N LEU A 175 -23.07 0.78 -0.33
CA LEU A 175 -24.39 0.54 0.28
C LEU A 175 -25.47 1.43 -0.35
N VAL A 176 -25.18 2.73 -0.50
CA VAL A 176 -26.10 3.67 -1.16
C VAL A 176 -26.40 3.25 -2.60
N ILE A 177 -25.39 2.83 -3.37
CA ILE A 177 -25.57 2.36 -4.74
C ILE A 177 -26.45 1.10 -4.78
N VAL A 178 -26.25 0.15 -3.88
CA VAL A 178 -27.05 -1.08 -3.80
C VAL A 178 -28.50 -0.73 -3.48
N VAL A 179 -28.75 0.10 -2.48
CA VAL A 179 -30.12 0.50 -2.08
C VAL A 179 -30.84 1.25 -3.20
N THR A 180 -30.15 2.21 -3.85
CA THR A 180 -30.75 2.98 -4.96
C THR A 180 -31.02 2.10 -6.18
N SER A 181 -30.14 1.15 -6.50
CA SER A 181 -30.32 0.19 -7.58
C SER A 181 -31.51 -0.73 -7.31
N PHE A 182 -31.64 -1.25 -6.09
CA PHE A 182 -32.77 -2.07 -5.68
C PHE A 182 -34.08 -1.31 -5.79
N TRP A 183 -34.15 -0.09 -5.25
CA TRP A 183 -35.34 0.76 -5.33
C TRP A 183 -35.73 1.08 -6.78
N SER A 184 -34.79 1.42 -7.63
CA SER A 184 -35.00 1.67 -9.05
C SER A 184 -35.55 0.43 -9.75
N SER A 185 -35.05 -0.76 -9.42
CA SER A 185 -35.56 -2.03 -10.00
C SER A 185 -37.02 -2.32 -9.61
N VAL A 186 -37.37 -2.04 -8.35
CA VAL A 186 -38.77 -2.20 -7.88
C VAL A 186 -39.71 -1.22 -8.60
N VAL A 187 -39.30 0.05 -8.74
CA VAL A 187 -40.09 1.08 -9.44
C VAL A 187 -40.26 0.71 -10.92
N LEU A 188 -39.19 0.29 -11.59
CA LEU A 188 -39.25 -0.15 -12.99
C LEU A 188 -40.14 -1.40 -13.15
N GLY A 189 -40.01 -2.38 -12.27
CA GLY A 189 -40.82 -3.59 -12.27
C GLY A 189 -42.32 -3.27 -12.15
N LYS A 190 -42.69 -2.38 -11.21
CA LYS A 190 -44.07 -1.93 -11.06
C LYS A 190 -44.60 -1.19 -12.31
N LYS A 191 -43.78 -0.32 -12.92
CA LYS A 191 -44.14 0.36 -14.16
C LYS A 191 -44.32 -0.62 -15.32
N MET A 192 -43.48 -1.63 -15.44
CA MET A 192 -43.58 -2.66 -16.47
C MET A 192 -44.84 -3.51 -16.28
N ALA A 193 -45.13 -3.95 -15.04
CA ALA A 193 -46.36 -4.70 -14.74
C ALA A 193 -47.63 -3.88 -15.12
N GLY A 194 -47.74 -2.65 -14.66
CA GLY A 194 -48.91 -1.81 -14.96
C GLY A 194 -49.03 -1.37 -16.42
N ASN A 195 -47.93 -1.16 -17.11
CA ASN A 195 -47.93 -0.63 -18.47
C ASN A 195 -47.89 -1.70 -19.58
N ILE A 196 -47.43 -2.90 -19.28
CA ILE A 196 -47.26 -3.95 -20.28
C ILE A 196 -48.05 -5.21 -19.88
N GLU A 197 -47.79 -5.76 -18.69
CA GLU A 197 -48.35 -7.08 -18.30
C GLU A 197 -49.85 -7.02 -18.13
N GLU A 198 -50.41 -6.08 -17.34
CA GLU A 198 -51.84 -5.95 -17.11
C GLU A 198 -52.65 -5.71 -18.41
N PRO A 199 -52.25 -4.78 -19.30
CA PRO A 199 -52.94 -4.59 -20.56
C PRO A 199 -52.84 -5.79 -21.51
N MET A 200 -51.72 -6.50 -21.52
CA MET A 200 -51.54 -7.70 -22.34
C MET A 200 -52.45 -8.85 -21.86
N ILE A 201 -52.58 -9.04 -20.53
CA ILE A 201 -53.49 -10.01 -19.94
C ILE A 201 -54.95 -9.65 -20.31
N ALA A 202 -55.35 -8.38 -20.15
CA ALA A 202 -56.69 -7.92 -20.51
C ALA A 202 -57.01 -8.13 -22.00
N LEU A 203 -56.03 -7.89 -22.88
CA LEU A 203 -56.15 -8.14 -24.30
C LEU A 203 -56.30 -9.65 -24.59
N ALA A 204 -55.50 -10.50 -23.95
CA ALA A 204 -55.58 -11.95 -24.10
C ALA A 204 -56.92 -12.52 -23.63
N ASP A 205 -57.41 -12.08 -22.46
CA ASP A 205 -58.75 -12.49 -21.94
C ASP A 205 -59.87 -12.05 -22.87
N ARG A 206 -59.76 -10.87 -23.43
CA ARG A 206 -60.77 -10.36 -24.37
C ARG A 206 -60.75 -11.13 -25.69
N LEU A 207 -59.58 -11.46 -26.23
CA LEU A 207 -59.43 -12.31 -27.40
C LEU A 207 -60.01 -13.70 -27.16
N GLN A 208 -59.92 -14.25 -25.97
CA GLN A 208 -60.48 -15.53 -25.58
C GLN A 208 -62.00 -15.45 -25.56
N THR A 209 -62.59 -14.40 -24.98
CA THR A 209 -64.07 -14.21 -24.99
C THR A 209 -64.61 -13.95 -26.40
N PHE A 210 -63.89 -13.22 -27.24
CA PHE A 210 -64.20 -13.07 -28.66
C PHE A 210 -64.21 -14.39 -29.40
N ALA A 211 -63.26 -15.28 -29.17
CA ALA A 211 -63.19 -16.61 -29.74
C ALA A 211 -64.35 -17.52 -29.28
N GLN A 212 -64.99 -17.23 -28.13
CA GLN A 212 -66.17 -17.92 -27.60
C GLN A 212 -67.49 -17.38 -28.14
N GLY A 213 -67.40 -16.34 -29.00
CA GLY A 213 -68.60 -15.83 -29.72
C GLY A 213 -69.14 -14.48 -29.23
N ASP A 214 -68.49 -13.83 -28.29
CA ASP A 214 -68.82 -12.45 -27.88
C ASP A 214 -68.23 -11.44 -28.86
N LEU A 215 -68.95 -11.10 -29.89
CA LEU A 215 -68.58 -10.16 -30.95
C LEU A 215 -68.91 -8.68 -30.65
N ASN A 216 -69.71 -8.46 -29.57
CA ASN A 216 -70.25 -7.13 -29.29
C ASN A 216 -69.49 -6.31 -28.25
N SER A 217 -68.68 -6.94 -27.49
CA SER A 217 -67.88 -6.22 -26.43
C SER A 217 -66.57 -5.69 -26.98
N ALA A 218 -66.33 -4.36 -26.85
CA ALA A 218 -65.10 -3.71 -27.25
C ALA A 218 -63.91 -4.13 -26.37
N PHE A 219 -62.70 -4.12 -26.93
CA PHE A 219 -61.51 -4.23 -26.17
C PHE A 219 -61.31 -2.98 -25.27
N PRO A 220 -60.74 -3.12 -24.11
CA PRO A 220 -60.57 -2.01 -23.18
C PRO A 220 -59.71 -0.89 -23.83
N ASP A 221 -60.28 0.32 -23.87
CA ASP A 221 -59.60 1.48 -24.43
C ASP A 221 -58.41 1.92 -23.54
N ARG A 222 -57.34 2.34 -24.19
CA ARG A 222 -56.12 2.77 -23.51
C ARG A 222 -55.56 4.05 -24.14
N ASN A 223 -55.41 5.06 -23.33
CA ASN A 223 -54.96 6.35 -23.78
C ASN A 223 -53.41 6.50 -23.73
N THR A 224 -52.69 5.62 -24.45
CA THR A 224 -51.22 5.66 -24.63
C THR A 224 -50.90 5.48 -26.11
N GLU A 225 -49.76 6.05 -26.55
CA GLU A 225 -49.26 5.93 -27.93
C GLU A 225 -48.19 4.81 -28.01
N ASP A 226 -48.56 3.57 -27.64
CA ASP A 226 -47.66 2.42 -27.69
C ASP A 226 -48.24 1.31 -28.58
N GLU A 227 -47.42 0.27 -28.82
CA GLU A 227 -47.77 -0.86 -29.69
C GLU A 227 -49.01 -1.62 -29.16
N ILE A 228 -49.21 -1.65 -27.84
CA ILE A 228 -50.33 -2.31 -27.21
C ILE A 228 -51.61 -1.53 -27.50
N SER A 229 -51.58 -0.22 -27.38
CA SER A 229 -52.71 0.65 -27.73
C SER A 229 -53.06 0.56 -29.21
N TYR A 230 -52.08 0.47 -30.09
CA TYR A 230 -52.30 0.22 -31.52
C TYR A 230 -52.99 -1.15 -31.77
N MET A 231 -52.52 -2.21 -31.07
CA MET A 231 -53.16 -3.53 -31.16
C MET A 231 -54.67 -3.50 -30.71
N ILE A 232 -54.95 -2.79 -29.61
CA ILE A 232 -56.30 -2.60 -29.10
C ILE A 232 -57.16 -1.84 -30.11
N GLN A 233 -56.65 -0.78 -30.70
CA GLN A 233 -57.33 0.03 -31.69
C GLN A 233 -57.68 -0.80 -32.96
N VAL A 234 -56.75 -1.57 -33.45
CA VAL A 234 -56.93 -2.46 -34.58
C VAL A 234 -58.00 -3.57 -34.29
N ALA A 235 -58.02 -4.06 -33.04
CA ALA A 235 -58.95 -5.07 -32.61
C ALA A 235 -60.38 -4.53 -32.40
N ASN A 236 -60.55 -3.23 -32.22
CA ASN A 236 -61.87 -2.55 -32.08
C ASN A 236 -62.45 -2.04 -33.41
N GLY A 237 -61.66 -2.02 -34.48
CA GLY A 237 -62.11 -1.52 -35.81
C GLY A 237 -62.56 -2.60 -36.71
#